data_272e5453b18cd3191abb902d748daf9d
#
_entry.id   272e5453b18cd3191abb902d748daf9d
#
_cell.length_a   1.000
_cell.length_b   1.000
_cell.length_c   1.000
_cell.angle_alpha   90.00
_cell.angle_beta   90.00
_cell.angle_gamma   90.00
#
_symmetry.space_group_name_H-M   'P 1'
#
loop_
_entity.id
_entity.type
_entity.pdbx_description
1 polymer ?
#
loop_
_entity_poly.entity_id
_entity_poly.type
_entity_poly.pdbx_seq_one_letter_code
_entity_poly.pdbx_strand_id
1 'polypeptide(L)'
;LASVAVVVADSVPALQARWHQVFWAAEWVFTLLFTIEYVARLLCVRQPLRYATSFFGIVDLLALLPTYLALLLPEAHVLIDVRVLRLLRIFRVFKLTAYMTEYSSLGQALRASRRKITVFLTAVLMIVLVMGTLMYVVEGPSNGFESIPTAVYWAITTMTTVGFGDITPKTDMGRFIASVMMLLGWGTLAVPTGIVTAEMASQRGAAPQVPTTR
;
A
#
# COMPACT_ATOMS: atom_id res chain seq x y z
N LEU A 1 -17.00 -0.35 3.01
CA LEU A 1 -16.64 0.98 3.50
C LEU A 1 -17.08 1.18 4.96
N ALA A 2 -18.37 0.94 5.32
CA ALA A 2 -18.89 1.15 6.67
C ALA A 2 -18.07 0.42 7.76
N SER A 3 -17.68 -0.84 7.53
CA SER A 3 -16.87 -1.61 8.48
C SER A 3 -15.47 -1.01 8.71
N VAL A 4 -14.88 -0.41 7.67
CA VAL A 4 -13.58 0.28 7.78
C VAL A 4 -13.74 1.59 8.57
N ALA A 5 -14.81 2.36 8.31
CA ALA A 5 -15.10 3.57 9.07
C ALA A 5 -15.29 3.29 10.57
N VAL A 6 -15.96 2.19 10.92
CA VAL A 6 -16.10 1.75 12.32
C VAL A 6 -14.74 1.42 12.95
N VAL A 7 -13.86 0.72 12.25
CA VAL A 7 -12.49 0.41 12.75
C VAL A 7 -11.68 1.68 12.96
N VAL A 8 -11.76 2.63 12.03
CA VAL A 8 -11.07 3.94 12.15
C VAL A 8 -11.62 4.72 13.33
N ALA A 9 -12.96 4.79 13.51
CA ALA A 9 -13.58 5.47 14.63
C ALA A 9 -13.24 4.82 15.98
N ASP A 10 -13.21 3.48 16.05
CA ASP A 10 -12.81 2.73 17.25
C ASP A 10 -11.34 2.96 17.64
N SER A 11 -10.50 3.36 16.70
CA SER A 11 -9.09 3.70 16.97
C SER A 11 -8.90 5.02 17.73
N VAL A 12 -9.91 5.88 17.75
CA VAL A 12 -9.86 7.19 18.44
C VAL A 12 -10.22 7.00 19.92
N PRO A 13 -9.29 7.24 20.89
CA PRO A 13 -9.53 6.93 22.32
C PRO A 13 -10.76 7.58 22.91
N ALA A 14 -11.04 8.84 22.53
CA ALA A 14 -12.21 9.59 23.02
C ALA A 14 -13.55 8.96 22.55
N LEU A 15 -13.60 8.48 21.31
CA LEU A 15 -14.80 7.82 20.76
C LEU A 15 -14.95 6.42 21.34
N GLN A 16 -13.85 5.68 21.44
CA GLN A 16 -13.82 4.34 22.01
C GLN A 16 -14.35 4.35 23.46
N ALA A 17 -13.88 5.28 24.31
CA ALA A 17 -14.34 5.38 25.69
C ALA A 17 -15.85 5.65 25.81
N ARG A 18 -16.41 6.43 24.88
CA ARG A 18 -17.83 6.81 24.90
C ARG A 18 -18.76 5.80 24.29
N TRP A 19 -18.33 5.12 23.20
CA TRP A 19 -19.18 4.29 22.35
C TRP A 19 -18.69 2.83 22.25
N HIS A 20 -17.95 2.34 23.24
CA HIS A 20 -17.35 1.01 23.25
C HIS A 20 -18.35 -0.11 22.92
N GLN A 21 -19.54 -0.09 23.52
CA GLN A 21 -20.58 -1.11 23.29
C GLN A 21 -21.09 -1.08 21.84
N VAL A 22 -21.23 0.12 21.25
CA VAL A 22 -21.71 0.27 19.88
C VAL A 22 -20.65 -0.24 18.91
N PHE A 23 -19.37 0.08 19.11
CA PHE A 23 -18.29 -0.43 18.28
C PHE A 23 -18.16 -1.94 18.40
N TRP A 24 -18.26 -2.49 19.60
CA TRP A 24 -18.27 -3.92 19.83
C TRP A 24 -19.42 -4.63 19.11
N ALA A 25 -20.63 -4.13 19.21
CA ALA A 25 -21.80 -4.68 18.52
C ALA A 25 -21.66 -4.57 17.00
N ALA A 26 -21.27 -3.41 16.49
CA ALA A 26 -21.04 -3.20 15.06
C ALA A 26 -19.97 -4.15 14.50
N GLU A 27 -18.91 -4.42 15.26
CA GLU A 27 -17.89 -5.36 14.88
C GLU A 27 -18.41 -6.78 14.72
N TRP A 28 -19.20 -7.24 15.68
CA TRP A 28 -19.83 -8.57 15.59
C TRP A 28 -20.79 -8.68 14.41
N VAL A 29 -21.59 -7.64 14.16
CA VAL A 29 -22.49 -7.60 13.00
C VAL A 29 -21.70 -7.73 11.70
N PHE A 30 -20.63 -6.93 11.51
CA PHE A 30 -19.81 -7.04 10.31
C PHE A 30 -19.07 -8.37 10.21
N THR A 31 -18.57 -8.91 11.32
CA THR A 31 -17.89 -10.20 11.31
C THR A 31 -18.85 -11.33 10.91
N LEU A 32 -20.07 -11.35 11.44
CA LEU A 32 -21.09 -12.32 11.06
C LEU A 32 -21.48 -12.19 9.59
N LEU A 33 -21.72 -10.97 9.10
CA LEU A 33 -22.04 -10.72 7.70
C LEU A 33 -20.92 -11.22 6.78
N PHE A 34 -19.67 -10.92 7.09
CA PHE A 34 -18.53 -11.38 6.30
C PHE A 34 -18.32 -12.90 6.41
N THR A 35 -18.61 -13.50 7.54
CA THR A 35 -18.57 -14.96 7.71
C THR A 35 -19.61 -15.63 6.82
N ILE A 36 -20.85 -15.15 6.83
CA ILE A 36 -21.92 -15.64 5.97
C ILE A 36 -21.53 -15.50 4.50
N GLU A 37 -21.00 -14.34 4.11
CA GLU A 37 -20.51 -14.08 2.75
C GLU A 37 -19.40 -15.07 2.34
N TYR A 38 -18.42 -15.30 3.21
CA TYR A 38 -17.30 -16.20 2.94
C TYR A 38 -17.76 -17.66 2.80
N VAL A 39 -18.61 -18.12 3.73
CA VAL A 39 -19.19 -19.47 3.68
C VAL A 39 -20.06 -19.65 2.43
N ALA A 40 -20.90 -18.68 2.10
CA ALA A 40 -21.71 -18.73 0.89
C ALA A 40 -20.84 -18.82 -0.38
N ARG A 41 -19.74 -18.06 -0.45
CA ARG A 41 -18.76 -18.15 -1.56
C ARG A 41 -18.13 -19.53 -1.64
N LEU A 42 -17.69 -20.11 -0.51
CA LEU A 42 -17.12 -21.46 -0.46
C LEU A 42 -18.09 -22.54 -0.94
N LEU A 43 -19.38 -22.40 -0.61
CA LEU A 43 -20.42 -23.35 -1.02
C LEU A 43 -20.80 -23.21 -2.50
N CYS A 44 -20.75 -21.99 -3.06
CA CYS A 44 -21.10 -21.73 -4.45
C CYS A 44 -19.98 -22.06 -5.45
N VAL A 45 -18.73 -22.17 -5.00
CA VAL A 45 -17.58 -22.43 -5.88
C VAL A 45 -17.35 -23.92 -6.07
N ARG A 46 -17.13 -24.37 -7.31
CA ARG A 46 -16.86 -25.79 -7.64
C ARG A 46 -15.58 -26.35 -6.98
N GLN A 47 -14.62 -25.51 -6.62
CA GLN A 47 -13.35 -25.90 -5.99
C GLN A 47 -13.07 -25.02 -4.77
N PRO A 48 -13.64 -25.33 -3.60
CA PRO A 48 -13.55 -24.47 -2.40
C PRO A 48 -12.12 -24.27 -1.90
N LEU A 49 -11.26 -25.29 -1.94
CA LEU A 49 -9.87 -25.19 -1.53
C LEU A 49 -9.07 -24.24 -2.43
N ARG A 50 -9.32 -24.26 -3.74
CA ARG A 50 -8.68 -23.36 -4.69
C ARG A 50 -9.13 -21.92 -4.49
N TYR A 51 -10.37 -21.70 -4.10
CA TYR A 51 -10.86 -20.38 -3.73
C TYR A 51 -10.21 -19.90 -2.42
N ALA A 52 -10.18 -20.73 -1.38
CA ALA A 52 -9.60 -20.38 -0.09
C ALA A 52 -8.10 -19.97 -0.19
N THR A 53 -7.35 -20.60 -1.11
CA THR A 53 -5.94 -20.27 -1.38
C THR A 53 -5.76 -19.18 -2.44
N SER A 54 -6.83 -18.69 -3.05
CA SER A 54 -6.78 -17.56 -4.00
C SER A 54 -6.57 -16.24 -3.25
N PHE A 55 -6.09 -15.21 -3.99
CA PHE A 55 -5.92 -13.87 -3.41
C PHE A 55 -7.20 -13.37 -2.71
N PHE A 56 -8.36 -13.52 -3.33
CA PHE A 56 -9.63 -13.08 -2.75
C PHE A 56 -10.06 -13.92 -1.54
N GLY A 57 -9.86 -15.23 -1.59
CA GLY A 57 -10.15 -16.12 -0.46
C GLY A 57 -9.27 -15.81 0.76
N ILE A 58 -8.00 -15.51 0.54
CA ILE A 58 -7.07 -15.09 1.60
C ILE A 58 -7.48 -13.73 2.19
N VAL A 59 -7.88 -12.77 1.35
CA VAL A 59 -8.38 -11.46 1.81
C VAL A 59 -9.64 -11.61 2.65
N ASP A 60 -10.58 -12.45 2.21
CA ASP A 60 -11.79 -12.74 2.98
C ASP A 60 -11.46 -13.38 4.34
N LEU A 61 -10.52 -14.33 4.35
CA LEU A 61 -10.08 -14.99 5.58
C LEU A 61 -9.38 -14.02 6.52
N LEU A 62 -8.46 -13.18 6.02
CA LEU A 62 -7.76 -12.15 6.80
C LEU A 62 -8.72 -11.13 7.41
N ALA A 63 -9.84 -10.85 6.74
CA ALA A 63 -10.87 -9.94 7.27
C ALA A 63 -11.62 -10.51 8.48
N LEU A 64 -11.68 -11.84 8.63
CA LEU A 64 -12.36 -12.57 9.70
C LEU A 64 -11.41 -12.95 10.84
N LEU A 65 -10.18 -13.33 10.47
CA LEU A 65 -9.18 -13.93 11.35
C LEU A 65 -8.96 -13.17 12.67
N PRO A 66 -8.84 -11.84 12.70
CA PRO A 66 -8.54 -11.11 13.93
C PRO A 66 -9.60 -11.27 15.01
N THR A 67 -10.88 -11.28 14.63
CA THR A 67 -11.99 -11.38 15.58
C THR A 67 -12.09 -12.81 16.16
N TYR A 68 -11.93 -13.83 15.32
CA TYR A 68 -11.95 -15.23 15.77
C TYR A 68 -10.67 -15.58 16.56
N LEU A 69 -9.51 -15.05 16.18
CA LEU A 69 -8.26 -15.27 16.90
C LEU A 69 -8.32 -14.68 18.31
N ALA A 70 -8.90 -13.49 18.47
CA ALA A 70 -9.11 -12.87 19.76
C ALA A 70 -10.08 -13.68 20.66
N LEU A 71 -11.00 -14.43 20.07
CA LEU A 71 -11.93 -15.29 20.81
C LEU A 71 -11.30 -16.62 21.23
N LEU A 72 -10.50 -17.24 20.33
CA LEU A 72 -9.94 -18.58 20.53
C LEU A 72 -8.70 -18.61 21.41
N LEU A 73 -7.98 -17.49 21.51
CA LEU A 73 -6.71 -17.38 22.24
C LEU A 73 -6.78 -16.32 23.34
N PRO A 74 -7.64 -16.45 24.35
CA PRO A 74 -7.74 -15.47 25.44
C PRO A 74 -6.45 -15.39 26.27
N GLU A 75 -5.63 -16.44 26.32
CA GLU A 75 -4.36 -16.48 27.05
C GLU A 75 -3.17 -15.93 26.22
N ALA A 76 -3.29 -15.79 24.92
CA ALA A 76 -2.26 -15.19 24.05
C ALA A 76 -2.09 -13.67 24.26
N HIS A 77 -2.86 -13.07 25.15
CA HIS A 77 -2.72 -11.67 25.54
C HIS A 77 -1.33 -11.32 26.07
N VAL A 78 -0.52 -12.33 26.49
CA VAL A 78 0.85 -12.14 26.98
C VAL A 78 1.86 -12.07 25.82
N LEU A 79 1.57 -12.65 24.66
CA LEU A 79 2.52 -12.77 23.54
C LEU A 79 2.20 -11.88 22.34
N ILE A 80 0.92 -11.55 22.13
CA ILE A 80 0.49 -10.68 21.02
C ILE A 80 -0.34 -9.55 21.60
N ASP A 81 0.17 -8.32 21.51
CA ASP A 81 -0.61 -7.14 21.89
C ASP A 81 -1.96 -7.15 21.16
N VAL A 82 -3.06 -7.17 21.93
CA VAL A 82 -4.44 -7.13 21.44
C VAL A 82 -4.64 -5.97 20.44
N ARG A 83 -3.82 -4.92 20.54
CA ARG A 83 -3.80 -3.80 19.61
C ARG A 83 -3.42 -4.24 18.19
N VAL A 84 -2.45 -5.18 18.04
CA VAL A 84 -2.03 -5.68 16.72
C VAL A 84 -3.17 -6.46 16.07
N LEU A 85 -3.87 -7.33 16.82
CA LEU A 85 -5.05 -8.04 16.29
C LEU A 85 -6.16 -7.07 15.86
N ARG A 86 -6.34 -5.96 16.60
CA ARG A 86 -7.30 -4.92 16.25
C ARG A 86 -6.90 -4.20 14.96
N LEU A 87 -5.59 -3.90 14.77
CA LEU A 87 -5.08 -3.28 13.55
C LEU A 87 -5.24 -4.16 12.32
N LEU A 88 -5.14 -5.49 12.47
CA LEU A 88 -5.33 -6.42 11.34
C LEU A 88 -6.75 -6.32 10.72
N ARG A 89 -7.72 -5.78 11.44
CA ARG A 89 -9.08 -5.54 10.90
C ARG A 89 -9.10 -4.56 9.74
N ILE A 90 -8.06 -3.72 9.58
CA ILE A 90 -7.93 -2.81 8.43
C ILE A 90 -7.85 -3.57 7.10
N PHE A 91 -7.39 -4.83 7.11
CA PHE A 91 -7.34 -5.67 5.90
C PHE A 91 -8.71 -5.90 5.26
N ARG A 92 -9.83 -5.61 5.99
CA ARG A 92 -11.18 -5.58 5.41
C ARG A 92 -11.30 -4.59 4.24
N VAL A 93 -10.42 -3.58 4.15
CA VAL A 93 -10.39 -2.65 3.01
C VAL A 93 -10.11 -3.37 1.70
N PHE A 94 -9.33 -4.44 1.71
CA PHE A 94 -9.01 -5.20 0.50
C PHE A 94 -10.20 -5.95 -0.09
N LYS A 95 -11.31 -6.14 0.66
CA LYS A 95 -12.56 -6.68 0.11
C LYS A 95 -13.15 -5.77 -0.98
N LEU A 96 -12.83 -4.47 -0.97
CA LEU A 96 -13.27 -3.54 -2.00
C LEU A 96 -12.65 -3.83 -3.38
N THR A 97 -11.47 -4.44 -3.41
CA THR A 97 -10.77 -4.77 -4.66
C THR A 97 -11.50 -5.84 -5.49
N ALA A 98 -12.32 -6.68 -4.84
CA ALA A 98 -13.09 -7.73 -5.52
C ALA A 98 -14.18 -7.18 -6.47
N TYR A 99 -14.57 -5.91 -6.31
CA TYR A 99 -15.63 -5.28 -7.09
C TYR A 99 -15.13 -4.47 -8.29
N MET A 100 -13.81 -4.39 -8.51
CA MET A 100 -13.25 -3.53 -9.55
C MET A 100 -12.71 -4.36 -10.71
N THR A 101 -13.53 -4.58 -11.73
CA THR A 101 -13.16 -5.31 -12.96
C THR A 101 -12.00 -4.65 -13.72
N GLU A 102 -11.77 -3.35 -13.53
CA GLU A 102 -10.69 -2.60 -14.18
C GLU A 102 -9.29 -2.94 -13.66
N TYR A 103 -9.18 -3.58 -12.46
CA TYR A 103 -7.87 -4.04 -11.95
C TYR A 103 -7.19 -5.05 -12.88
N SER A 104 -7.96 -5.81 -13.65
CA SER A 104 -7.39 -6.79 -14.57
C SER A 104 -6.63 -6.13 -15.72
N SER A 105 -7.13 -5.04 -16.27
CA SER A 105 -6.48 -4.30 -17.37
C SER A 105 -5.23 -3.57 -16.89
N LEU A 106 -5.31 -2.91 -15.74
CA LEU A 106 -4.15 -2.26 -15.12
C LEU A 106 -3.08 -3.29 -14.72
N GLY A 107 -3.49 -4.41 -14.11
CA GLY A 107 -2.59 -5.50 -13.76
C GLY A 107 -1.87 -6.12 -14.96
N GLN A 108 -2.56 -6.27 -16.08
CA GLN A 108 -1.97 -6.73 -17.33
C GLN A 108 -0.96 -5.72 -17.90
N ALA A 109 -1.29 -4.43 -17.92
CA ALA A 109 -0.40 -3.37 -18.38
C ALA A 109 0.87 -3.30 -17.51
N LEU A 110 0.74 -3.36 -16.18
CA LEU A 110 1.88 -3.41 -15.25
C LEU A 110 2.75 -4.66 -15.48
N ARG A 111 2.13 -5.81 -15.69
CA ARG A 111 2.84 -7.07 -15.94
C ARG A 111 3.59 -7.05 -17.27
N ALA A 112 3.00 -6.46 -18.31
CA ALA A 112 3.64 -6.26 -19.61
C ALA A 112 4.83 -5.27 -19.49
N SER A 113 4.68 -4.22 -18.70
CA SER A 113 5.70 -3.19 -18.49
C SER A 113 6.72 -3.52 -17.39
N ARG A 114 6.63 -4.68 -16.70
CA ARG A 114 7.44 -5.02 -15.52
C ARG A 114 8.95 -4.80 -15.72
N ARG A 115 9.49 -5.19 -16.88
CA ARG A 115 10.91 -5.04 -17.18
C ARG A 115 11.34 -3.58 -17.24
N LYS A 116 10.54 -2.73 -17.90
CA LYS A 116 10.77 -1.28 -18.01
C LYS A 116 10.69 -0.63 -16.63
N ILE A 117 9.67 -1.00 -15.84
CA ILE A 117 9.46 -0.52 -14.47
C ILE A 117 10.61 -0.94 -13.56
N THR A 118 11.06 -2.19 -13.61
CA THR A 118 12.18 -2.68 -12.78
C THR A 118 13.47 -1.93 -13.10
N VAL A 119 13.81 -1.74 -14.38
CA VAL A 119 14.99 -0.98 -14.80
C VAL A 119 14.90 0.46 -14.28
N PHE A 120 13.74 1.10 -14.43
CA PHE A 120 13.52 2.44 -13.93
C PHE A 120 13.67 2.53 -12.40
N LEU A 121 13.01 1.64 -11.63
CA LEU A 121 13.12 1.62 -10.17
C LEU A 121 14.56 1.35 -9.69
N THR A 122 15.29 0.49 -10.40
CA THR A 122 16.72 0.25 -10.10
C THR A 122 17.54 1.51 -10.31
N ALA A 123 17.32 2.23 -11.41
CA ALA A 123 18.01 3.50 -11.67
C ALA A 123 17.69 4.55 -10.58
N VAL A 124 16.41 4.69 -10.21
CA VAL A 124 15.99 5.58 -9.12
C VAL A 124 16.65 5.20 -7.80
N LEU A 125 16.68 3.92 -7.46
CA LEU A 125 17.31 3.43 -6.24
C LEU A 125 18.81 3.74 -6.22
N MET A 126 19.51 3.56 -7.35
CA MET A 126 20.93 3.90 -7.46
C MET A 126 21.16 5.41 -7.27
N ILE A 127 20.34 6.27 -7.88
CA ILE A 127 20.43 7.73 -7.71
C ILE A 127 20.22 8.09 -6.24
N VAL A 128 19.20 7.55 -5.60
CA VAL A 128 18.90 7.80 -4.18
C VAL A 128 20.04 7.37 -3.27
N LEU A 129 20.63 6.19 -3.52
CA LEU A 129 21.77 5.71 -2.73
C LEU A 129 23.00 6.58 -2.91
N VAL A 130 23.33 6.96 -4.15
CA VAL A 130 24.49 7.83 -4.46
C VAL A 130 24.29 9.20 -3.84
N MET A 131 23.14 9.84 -4.07
CA MET A 131 22.86 11.18 -3.57
C MET A 131 22.73 11.22 -2.05
N GLY A 132 22.11 10.19 -1.43
CA GLY A 132 22.06 10.05 0.02
C GLY A 132 23.44 9.89 0.62
N THR A 133 24.28 9.03 0.05
CA THR A 133 25.67 8.87 0.53
C THR A 133 26.49 10.15 0.36
N LEU A 134 26.32 10.84 -0.77
CA LEU A 134 26.98 12.13 -1.01
C LEU A 134 26.57 13.17 0.04
N MET A 135 25.25 13.23 0.35
CA MET A 135 24.73 14.14 1.37
C MET A 135 25.26 13.81 2.77
N TYR A 136 25.37 12.52 3.11
CA TYR A 136 25.98 12.08 4.37
C TYR A 136 27.43 12.57 4.50
N VAL A 137 28.21 12.53 3.43
CA VAL A 137 29.61 12.97 3.42
C VAL A 137 29.72 14.49 3.53
N VAL A 138 28.83 15.24 2.86
CA VAL A 138 28.89 16.70 2.78
C VAL A 138 28.34 17.37 4.04
N GLU A 139 27.21 16.91 4.54
CA GLU A 139 26.53 17.51 5.71
C GLU A 139 27.01 16.89 7.03
N GLY A 140 27.14 15.59 7.07
CA GLY A 140 27.57 14.84 8.25
C GLY A 140 26.60 14.84 9.43
N PRO A 141 27.00 14.20 10.55
CA PRO A 141 26.15 14.08 11.73
C PRO A 141 25.78 15.42 12.39
N SER A 142 26.68 16.42 12.31
CA SER A 142 26.45 17.76 12.90
C SER A 142 25.25 18.50 12.32
N ASN A 143 24.85 18.17 11.09
CA ASN A 143 23.75 18.81 10.38
C ASN A 143 22.51 17.89 10.27
N GLY A 144 22.46 16.79 11.03
CA GLY A 144 21.32 15.88 11.09
C GLY A 144 21.40 14.68 10.14
N PHE A 145 22.51 14.55 9.38
CA PHE A 145 22.75 13.38 8.54
C PHE A 145 23.63 12.36 9.27
N GLU A 146 23.08 11.77 10.33
CA GLU A 146 23.79 10.94 11.30
C GLU A 146 24.32 9.62 10.71
N SER A 147 23.68 9.12 9.65
CA SER A 147 24.02 7.84 9.01
C SER A 147 23.62 7.82 7.54
N ILE A 148 24.20 6.89 6.77
CA ILE A 148 23.82 6.68 5.37
C ILE A 148 22.32 6.34 5.26
N PRO A 149 21.71 5.44 6.06
CA PRO A 149 20.27 5.22 6.02
C PRO A 149 19.43 6.49 6.23
N THR A 150 19.82 7.35 7.17
CA THR A 150 19.15 8.64 7.40
C THR A 150 19.24 9.57 6.20
N ALA A 151 20.41 9.63 5.57
CA ALA A 151 20.63 10.41 4.37
C ALA A 151 19.88 9.85 3.16
N VAL A 152 19.77 8.53 3.04
CA VAL A 152 18.97 7.84 2.01
C VAL A 152 17.48 8.12 2.22
N TYR A 153 16.99 8.12 3.45
CA TYR A 153 15.61 8.52 3.77
C TYR A 153 15.34 9.96 3.28
N TRP A 154 16.24 10.91 3.58
CA TRP A 154 16.16 12.28 3.06
C TRP A 154 16.12 12.30 1.52
N ALA A 155 17.00 11.53 0.87
CA ALA A 155 17.06 11.47 -0.58
C ALA A 155 15.75 10.91 -1.19
N ILE A 156 15.15 9.88 -0.57
CA ILE A 156 13.85 9.34 -0.98
C ILE A 156 12.76 10.41 -0.87
N THR A 157 12.64 11.06 0.29
CA THR A 157 11.59 12.07 0.53
C THR A 157 11.73 13.28 -0.40
N THR A 158 12.95 13.67 -0.72
CA THR A 158 13.26 14.77 -1.65
C THR A 158 12.95 14.36 -3.09
N MET A 159 13.42 13.19 -3.54
CA MET A 159 13.21 12.72 -4.91
C MET A 159 11.74 12.43 -5.22
N THR A 160 11.00 11.91 -4.24
CA THR A 160 9.55 11.67 -4.38
C THR A 160 8.70 12.94 -4.21
N THR A 161 9.33 14.09 -4.00
CA THR A 161 8.68 15.39 -3.79
C THR A 161 7.81 15.48 -2.52
N VAL A 162 7.97 14.55 -1.57
CA VAL A 162 7.25 14.56 -0.28
C VAL A 162 7.77 15.66 0.62
N GLY A 163 9.11 15.73 0.83
CA GLY A 163 9.79 16.82 1.51
C GLY A 163 9.27 17.12 2.91
N PHE A 164 9.31 16.17 3.83
CA PHE A 164 8.82 16.37 5.21
C PHE A 164 9.51 17.54 5.93
N GLY A 165 10.76 17.85 5.57
CA GLY A 165 11.51 18.97 6.16
C GLY A 165 12.08 18.69 7.55
N ASP A 166 12.00 17.49 8.04
CA ASP A 166 12.55 16.99 9.30
C ASP A 166 14.09 16.96 9.25
N ILE A 167 14.66 16.64 8.09
CA ILE A 167 16.09 16.70 7.80
C ILE A 167 16.28 17.56 6.56
N THR A 168 17.15 18.59 6.68
CA THR A 168 17.42 19.55 5.59
C THR A 168 18.89 19.91 5.55
N PRO A 169 19.50 20.07 4.35
CA PRO A 169 20.89 20.50 4.23
C PRO A 169 21.10 21.92 4.79
N LYS A 170 22.20 22.09 5.51
CA LYS A 170 22.59 23.37 6.15
C LYS A 170 23.70 24.08 5.38
N THR A 171 24.59 23.32 4.76
CA THR A 171 25.72 23.89 3.99
C THR A 171 25.27 24.34 2.60
N ASP A 172 26.00 25.28 2.01
CA ASP A 172 25.72 25.76 0.64
C ASP A 172 25.90 24.63 -0.39
N MET A 173 26.90 23.77 -0.20
CA MET A 173 27.14 22.61 -1.07
C MET A 173 26.00 21.62 -0.94
N GLY A 174 25.54 21.32 0.29
CA GLY A 174 24.38 20.44 0.50
C GLY A 174 23.10 20.98 -0.12
N ARG A 175 22.86 22.29 -0.03
CA ARG A 175 21.72 22.95 -0.71
C ARG A 175 21.81 22.89 -2.23
N PHE A 176 23.00 23.00 -2.79
CA PHE A 176 23.23 22.83 -4.22
C PHE A 176 22.90 21.39 -4.65
N ILE A 177 23.43 20.40 -3.94
CA ILE A 177 23.11 18.98 -4.18
C ILE A 177 21.61 18.72 -4.07
N ALA A 178 20.96 19.28 -3.05
CA ALA A 178 19.51 19.16 -2.88
C ALA A 178 18.72 19.74 -4.07
N SER A 179 19.16 20.88 -4.60
CA SER A 179 18.53 21.51 -5.77
C SER A 179 18.61 20.62 -7.01
N VAL A 180 19.78 20.00 -7.25
CA VAL A 180 19.94 19.02 -8.33
C VAL A 180 19.02 17.81 -8.12
N MET A 181 18.96 17.31 -6.88
CA MET A 181 18.10 16.16 -6.52
C MET A 181 16.62 16.47 -6.75
N MET A 182 16.15 17.67 -6.40
CA MET A 182 14.77 18.10 -6.63
C MET A 182 14.41 18.16 -8.11
N LEU A 183 15.33 18.65 -8.96
CA LEU A 183 15.13 18.67 -10.43
C LEU A 183 15.06 17.26 -11.00
N LEU A 184 15.93 16.35 -10.56
CA LEU A 184 15.88 14.94 -10.93
C LEU A 184 14.56 14.28 -10.48
N GLY A 185 14.12 14.59 -9.25
CA GLY A 185 12.88 14.07 -8.67
C GLY A 185 11.65 14.46 -9.50
N TRP A 186 11.58 15.72 -9.95
CA TRP A 186 10.49 16.17 -10.80
C TRP A 186 10.41 15.39 -12.12
N GLY A 187 11.56 15.11 -12.75
CA GLY A 187 11.61 14.32 -13.99
C GLY A 187 11.24 12.85 -13.79
N THR A 188 11.57 12.27 -12.64
CA THR A 188 11.30 10.82 -12.38
C THR A 188 9.83 10.48 -12.25
N LEU A 189 8.96 11.41 -11.83
CA LEU A 189 7.51 11.16 -11.73
C LEU A 189 6.83 10.97 -13.08
N ALA A 190 7.37 11.59 -14.14
CA ALA A 190 6.81 11.51 -15.49
C ALA A 190 7.05 10.13 -16.16
N VAL A 191 8.14 9.45 -15.83
CA VAL A 191 8.56 8.22 -16.51
C VAL A 191 7.63 7.04 -16.27
N PRO A 192 7.28 6.64 -15.02
CA PRO A 192 6.34 5.53 -14.79
C PRO A 192 4.96 5.79 -15.38
N THR A 193 4.48 7.01 -15.26
CA THR A 193 3.18 7.43 -15.81
C THR A 193 3.18 7.27 -17.33
N GLY A 194 4.24 7.73 -18.00
CA GLY A 194 4.40 7.60 -19.45
C GLY A 194 4.48 6.14 -19.90
N ILE A 195 5.23 5.28 -19.20
CA ILE A 195 5.36 3.86 -19.50
C ILE A 195 4.01 3.15 -19.42
N VAL A 196 3.27 3.34 -18.33
CA VAL A 196 1.99 2.66 -18.11
C VAL A 196 0.94 3.18 -19.11
N THR A 197 0.88 4.49 -19.35
CA THR A 197 -0.07 5.09 -20.30
C THR A 197 0.17 4.61 -21.72
N ALA A 198 1.43 4.56 -22.16
CA ALA A 198 1.79 4.06 -23.49
C ALA A 198 1.41 2.57 -23.65
N GLU A 199 1.62 1.75 -22.63
CA GLU A 199 1.25 0.32 -22.67
C GLU A 199 -0.26 0.13 -22.72
N MET A 200 -1.03 0.89 -21.94
CA MET A 200 -2.50 0.84 -21.98
C MET A 200 -3.05 1.29 -23.34
N ALA A 201 -2.46 2.32 -23.94
CA ALA A 201 -2.86 2.79 -25.27
C ALA A 201 -2.57 1.74 -26.35
N SER A 202 -1.42 1.09 -26.29
CA SER A 202 -1.04 -0.02 -27.19
C SER A 202 -2.02 -1.19 -27.12
N GLN A 203 -2.42 -1.58 -25.91
CA GLN A 203 -3.38 -2.68 -25.72
C GLN A 203 -4.78 -2.34 -26.27
N ARG A 204 -5.22 -1.10 -26.16
CA ARG A 204 -6.51 -0.64 -26.73
C ARG A 204 -6.49 -0.58 -28.25
N GLY A 205 -5.36 -0.21 -28.86
CA GLY A 205 -5.19 -0.19 -30.31
C GLY A 205 -5.09 -1.60 -30.95
N ALA A 206 -4.71 -2.61 -30.17
CA ALA A 206 -4.65 -3.99 -30.61
C ALA A 206 -5.98 -4.77 -30.50
N ALA A 207 -7.03 -4.16 -29.91
CA ALA A 207 -8.36 -4.77 -29.88
C ALA A 207 -8.90 -4.87 -31.33
N PRO A 208 -9.42 -6.06 -31.79
CA PRO A 208 -9.96 -6.22 -33.13
C PRO A 208 -11.10 -5.22 -33.34
N GLN A 209 -10.98 -4.39 -34.36
CA GLN A 209 -12.10 -3.58 -34.81
C GLN A 209 -13.18 -4.53 -35.30
N VAL A 210 -14.32 -4.58 -34.61
CA VAL A 210 -15.50 -5.31 -35.07
C VAL A 210 -15.90 -4.70 -36.43
N PRO A 211 -15.90 -5.50 -37.53
CA PRO A 211 -16.28 -4.97 -38.79
C PRO A 211 -17.74 -4.49 -38.69
N THR A 212 -17.98 -3.21 -38.88
CA THR A 212 -19.31 -2.65 -39.09
C THR A 212 -19.82 -3.19 -40.41
N THR A 213 -20.56 -4.29 -40.39
CA THR A 213 -21.36 -4.75 -41.54
C THR A 213 -22.45 -3.71 -41.78
N ARG A 214 -22.32 -3.02 -42.89
CA ARG A 214 -23.42 -2.26 -43.52
C ARG A 214 -24.39 -3.20 -44.19
#